data_718b9e8ff78ff22b392ffa0d7c8c84d3
#
_entry.id   718b9e8ff78ff22b392ffa0d7c8c84d3
#
_cell.length_a   1.000
_cell.length_b   1.000
_cell.length_c   1.000
_cell.angle_alpha   90.00
_cell.angle_beta   90.00
_cell.angle_gamma   90.00
#
_symmetry.space_group_name_H-M   'P 1'
#
loop_
_entity.id
_entity.type
_entity.pdbx_description
1 polymer ?
#
loop_
_entity_poly.entity_id
_entity_poly.type
_entity_poly.pdbx_seq_one_letter_code
_entity_poly.pdbx_strand_id
1 'polypeptide(L)'
;MIDFHTHILPQIDDGAKSPEMSKKMLESEISQGVKTVLFTPHYYGKHSSPKRFLEKRNHALERLNAYLPMGIEVKCAAEVHFTGVNMPDFEELSSLGIEGTKYILLEFPFTTVWHSTLFEKLDDFIYETGYTPIIAHVDRYREVQKKPALLTRLIEMGCLLQVNTQAFLDKKEKKLAFALLKRGMVHCLGKDAHDTENRAPTYAAAKVAVEAAGYATEWNKAQDNMSAILRGEQVYPEESKGIKKMFGMYF
;
A
#
# COMPACT_ATOMS: atom_id res chain seq x y z
N MET A 1 12.47 10.04 -1.37
CA MET A 1 11.17 9.52 -0.87
C MET A 1 11.08 8.05 -1.20
N ILE A 2 10.15 7.33 -0.57
CA ILE A 2 9.85 5.91 -0.79
C ILE A 2 8.45 5.82 -1.38
N ASP A 3 8.26 5.00 -2.44
CA ASP A 3 6.93 4.57 -2.89
C ASP A 3 6.67 3.13 -2.44
N PHE A 4 5.63 2.95 -1.63
CA PHE A 4 5.37 1.68 -0.94
C PHE A 4 4.35 0.79 -1.65
N HIS A 5 3.83 1.22 -2.82
CA HIS A 5 2.81 0.48 -3.55
C HIS A 5 2.86 0.77 -5.04
N THR A 6 3.37 -0.19 -5.84
CA THR A 6 3.52 -0.03 -7.29
C THR A 6 3.34 -1.33 -8.06
N HIS A 7 2.84 -1.24 -9.30
CA HIS A 7 2.68 -2.34 -10.25
C HIS A 7 3.64 -2.16 -11.44
N ILE A 8 4.92 -1.95 -11.10
CA ILE A 8 5.99 -1.66 -12.08
C ILE A 8 6.63 -2.93 -12.62
N LEU A 9 6.53 -4.08 -11.94
CA LEU A 9 7.06 -5.34 -12.48
C LEU A 9 6.39 -5.71 -13.79
N PRO A 10 7.18 -6.01 -14.87
CA PRO A 10 6.61 -6.16 -16.20
C PRO A 10 5.85 -7.48 -16.37
N GLN A 11 4.64 -7.42 -16.91
CA GLN A 11 3.85 -8.59 -17.36
C GLN A 11 3.49 -9.60 -16.27
N ILE A 12 3.31 -9.14 -15.03
CA ILE A 12 2.89 -10.01 -13.92
C ILE A 12 1.41 -9.83 -13.58
N ASP A 13 0.92 -8.61 -13.71
CA ASP A 13 -0.45 -8.19 -13.43
C ASP A 13 -0.97 -7.17 -14.47
N ASP A 14 -1.89 -6.29 -14.09
CA ASP A 14 -2.45 -5.23 -14.94
C ASP A 14 -1.59 -3.96 -15.00
N GLY A 15 -0.44 -3.92 -14.30
CA GLY A 15 0.55 -2.86 -14.34
C GLY A 15 1.37 -2.80 -15.64
N ALA A 16 2.68 -2.64 -15.53
CA ALA A 16 3.59 -2.47 -16.66
C ALA A 16 3.53 -3.62 -17.68
N LYS A 17 3.41 -3.28 -18.97
CA LYS A 17 3.25 -4.27 -20.05
C LYS A 17 4.58 -4.74 -20.65
N SER A 18 5.70 -4.05 -20.36
CA SER A 18 7.03 -4.44 -20.81
C SER A 18 8.11 -3.86 -19.90
N PRO A 19 9.37 -4.39 -19.95
CA PRO A 19 10.49 -3.82 -19.22
C PRO A 19 10.79 -2.35 -19.58
N GLU A 20 10.55 -1.95 -20.82
CA GLU A 20 10.72 -0.56 -21.27
C GLU A 20 9.68 0.37 -20.63
N MET A 21 8.44 -0.11 -20.46
CA MET A 21 7.40 0.62 -19.73
C MET A 21 7.75 0.73 -18.25
N SER A 22 8.21 -0.35 -17.63
CA SER A 22 8.70 -0.35 -16.25
C SER A 22 9.82 0.67 -16.05
N LYS A 23 10.80 0.72 -16.97
CA LYS A 23 11.87 1.70 -16.95
C LYS A 23 11.33 3.13 -16.96
N LYS A 24 10.41 3.44 -17.87
CA LYS A 24 9.78 4.78 -17.94
C LYS A 24 9.03 5.14 -16.65
N MET A 25 8.33 4.18 -16.04
CA MET A 25 7.66 4.40 -14.76
C MET A 25 8.68 4.69 -13.66
N LEU A 26 9.79 3.94 -13.57
CA LEU A 26 10.87 4.20 -12.61
C LEU A 26 11.58 5.53 -12.84
N GLU A 27 11.82 5.92 -14.09
CA GLU A 27 12.37 7.24 -14.43
C GLU A 27 11.42 8.36 -13.98
N SER A 28 10.10 8.15 -14.10
CA SER A 28 9.10 9.08 -13.57
C SER A 28 9.13 9.17 -12.04
N GLU A 29 9.27 8.05 -11.32
CA GLU A 29 9.46 8.03 -9.86
C GLU A 29 10.70 8.84 -9.46
N ILE A 30 11.84 8.57 -10.09
CA ILE A 30 13.10 9.27 -9.84
C ILE A 30 12.95 10.78 -10.06
N SER A 31 12.30 11.18 -11.15
CA SER A 31 12.07 12.61 -11.48
C SER A 31 11.27 13.34 -10.41
N GLN A 32 10.49 12.63 -9.63
CA GLN A 32 9.71 13.15 -8.51
C GLN A 32 10.41 13.02 -7.15
N GLY A 33 11.67 12.56 -7.14
CA GLY A 33 12.49 12.45 -5.94
C GLY A 33 12.26 11.17 -5.13
N VAL A 34 11.63 10.16 -5.73
CA VAL A 34 11.55 8.80 -5.16
C VAL A 34 12.90 8.12 -5.36
N LYS A 35 13.42 7.47 -4.33
CA LYS A 35 14.70 6.77 -4.33
C LYS A 35 14.56 5.28 -4.04
N THR A 36 13.47 4.88 -3.41
CA THR A 36 13.17 3.48 -3.11
C THR A 36 11.75 3.16 -3.53
N VAL A 37 11.55 2.08 -4.24
CA VAL A 37 10.24 1.62 -4.73
C VAL A 37 10.00 0.19 -4.27
N LEU A 38 8.83 -0.04 -3.67
CA LEU A 38 8.36 -1.38 -3.35
C LEU A 38 7.47 -1.88 -4.48
N PHE A 39 7.90 -2.94 -5.16
CA PHE A 39 7.08 -3.64 -6.15
C PHE A 39 6.08 -4.55 -5.45
N THR A 40 4.81 -4.30 -5.69
CA THR A 40 3.68 -4.98 -5.04
C THR A 40 2.67 -5.51 -6.05
N PRO A 41 3.09 -6.37 -7.00
CA PRO A 41 2.15 -6.91 -7.97
C PRO A 41 1.00 -7.65 -7.28
N HIS A 42 -0.18 -7.60 -7.90
CA HIS A 42 -1.38 -8.26 -7.39
C HIS A 42 -1.20 -9.77 -7.22
N TYR A 43 -1.59 -10.26 -6.05
CA TYR A 43 -1.75 -11.67 -5.78
C TYR A 43 -3.21 -12.02 -5.49
N TYR A 44 -3.76 -12.90 -6.30
CA TYR A 44 -5.11 -13.47 -6.13
C TYR A 44 -5.01 -14.98 -5.90
N GLY A 45 -5.35 -15.45 -4.69
CA GLY A 45 -5.26 -16.86 -4.30
C GLY A 45 -6.05 -17.82 -5.21
N LYS A 46 -7.08 -17.31 -5.89
CA LYS A 46 -7.86 -18.10 -6.88
C LYS A 46 -7.06 -18.51 -8.11
N HIS A 47 -6.01 -17.77 -8.46
CA HIS A 47 -5.30 -17.92 -9.74
C HIS A 47 -3.95 -18.62 -9.60
N SER A 48 -3.35 -18.60 -8.42
CA SER A 48 -2.01 -19.12 -8.23
C SER A 48 -1.74 -19.46 -6.76
N SER A 49 -0.92 -20.48 -6.50
CA SER A 49 -0.33 -20.64 -5.16
C SER A 49 0.71 -19.56 -4.90
N PRO A 50 1.01 -19.23 -3.61
CA PRO A 50 2.05 -18.27 -3.24
C PRO A 50 3.41 -18.62 -3.87
N LYS A 51 3.82 -19.87 -3.83
CA LYS A 51 5.07 -20.35 -4.46
C LYS A 51 5.16 -20.01 -5.96
N ARG A 52 4.11 -20.36 -6.73
CA ARG A 52 4.08 -20.09 -8.18
C ARG A 52 4.07 -18.60 -8.50
N PHE A 53 3.41 -17.80 -7.66
CA PHE A 53 3.43 -16.35 -7.79
C PHE A 53 4.84 -15.79 -7.56
N LEU A 54 5.54 -16.22 -6.50
CA LEU A 54 6.90 -15.81 -6.20
C LEU A 54 7.88 -16.17 -7.34
N GLU A 55 7.75 -17.36 -7.93
CA GLU A 55 8.53 -17.76 -9.12
C GLU A 55 8.33 -16.78 -10.28
N LYS A 56 7.06 -16.40 -10.58
CA LYS A 56 6.74 -15.42 -11.63
C LYS A 56 7.28 -14.03 -11.30
N ARG A 57 7.11 -13.59 -10.05
CA ARG A 57 7.59 -12.28 -9.59
C ARG A 57 9.11 -12.17 -9.75
N ASN A 58 9.82 -13.16 -9.28
CA ASN A 58 11.28 -13.18 -9.35
C ASN A 58 11.78 -13.21 -10.81
N HIS A 59 11.13 -13.99 -11.67
CA HIS A 59 11.45 -13.98 -13.10
C HIS A 59 11.16 -12.62 -13.76
N ALA A 60 10.06 -11.94 -13.37
CA ALA A 60 9.79 -10.58 -13.86
C ALA A 60 10.85 -9.57 -13.39
N LEU A 61 11.31 -9.69 -12.15
CA LEU A 61 12.40 -8.87 -11.59
C LEU A 61 13.72 -9.12 -12.35
N GLU A 62 14.10 -10.37 -12.60
CA GLU A 62 15.30 -10.72 -13.38
C GLU A 62 15.28 -10.07 -14.77
N ARG A 63 14.12 -10.10 -15.44
CA ARG A 63 13.95 -9.43 -16.74
C ARG A 63 14.07 -7.92 -16.67
N LEU A 64 13.65 -7.33 -15.55
CA LEU A 64 13.73 -5.89 -15.32
C LEU A 64 15.14 -5.41 -14.96
N ASN A 65 15.99 -6.27 -14.39
CA ASN A 65 17.31 -5.87 -13.87
C ASN A 65 18.17 -5.11 -14.89
N ALA A 66 18.13 -5.51 -16.17
CA ALA A 66 18.87 -4.83 -17.25
C ALA A 66 18.31 -3.42 -17.58
N TYR A 67 17.13 -3.09 -17.09
CA TYR A 67 16.42 -1.85 -17.37
C TYR A 67 16.33 -0.91 -16.14
N LEU A 68 16.84 -1.36 -14.99
CA LEU A 68 16.79 -0.55 -13.77
C LEU A 68 17.62 0.73 -13.94
N PRO A 69 17.02 1.91 -13.75
CA PRO A 69 17.78 3.16 -13.76
C PRO A 69 18.77 3.22 -12.58
N MET A 70 19.88 3.91 -12.77
CA MET A 70 20.80 4.21 -11.66
C MET A 70 20.12 5.13 -10.62
N GLY A 71 20.43 4.88 -9.35
CA GLY A 71 19.99 5.75 -8.25
C GLY A 71 18.63 5.42 -7.67
N ILE A 72 18.02 4.28 -8.06
CA ILE A 72 16.82 3.76 -7.43
C ILE A 72 17.09 2.42 -6.74
N GLU A 73 16.60 2.29 -5.53
CA GLU A 73 16.56 1.02 -4.80
C GLU A 73 15.19 0.38 -5.03
N VAL A 74 15.17 -0.94 -5.25
CA VAL A 74 13.92 -1.70 -5.41
C VAL A 74 13.84 -2.79 -4.36
N LYS A 75 12.64 -3.00 -3.84
CA LYS A 75 12.26 -4.09 -2.93
C LYS A 75 11.03 -4.77 -3.50
N CYS A 76 10.78 -6.01 -3.08
CA CYS A 76 9.65 -6.79 -3.55
C CYS A 76 8.74 -7.22 -2.41
N ALA A 77 7.45 -7.28 -2.74
CA ALA A 77 6.38 -7.84 -1.93
C ALA A 77 5.29 -8.37 -2.87
N ALA A 78 4.07 -8.46 -2.40
CA ALA A 78 2.84 -8.59 -3.18
C ALA A 78 1.75 -7.72 -2.57
N GLU A 79 0.85 -7.21 -3.39
CA GLU A 79 -0.45 -6.75 -2.94
C GLU A 79 -1.40 -7.94 -2.89
N VAL A 80 -1.66 -8.43 -1.68
CA VAL A 80 -2.44 -9.65 -1.46
C VAL A 80 -3.91 -9.33 -1.35
N HIS A 81 -4.72 -9.83 -2.29
CA HIS A 81 -6.17 -9.70 -2.21
C HIS A 81 -6.74 -10.58 -1.09
N PHE A 82 -7.01 -9.95 0.07
CA PHE A 82 -7.46 -10.61 1.29
C PHE A 82 -8.98 -10.54 1.42
N THR A 83 -9.66 -11.67 1.18
CA THR A 83 -11.14 -11.76 1.19
C THR A 83 -11.71 -12.34 2.47
N GLY A 84 -10.89 -12.98 3.30
CA GLY A 84 -11.31 -13.73 4.48
C GLY A 84 -11.95 -15.10 4.16
N VAL A 85 -12.13 -15.44 2.88
CA VAL A 85 -12.67 -16.74 2.43
C VAL A 85 -11.85 -17.29 1.28
N ASN A 86 -11.71 -18.63 1.21
CA ASN A 86 -10.93 -19.30 0.18
C ASN A 86 -9.50 -18.74 0.04
N MET A 87 -8.89 -18.42 1.16
CA MET A 87 -7.50 -17.97 1.24
C MET A 87 -6.56 -19.18 1.25
N PRO A 88 -5.32 -19.05 0.76
CA PRO A 88 -4.26 -20.00 1.06
C PRO A 88 -4.02 -20.14 2.56
N ASP A 89 -3.29 -21.17 2.95
CA ASP A 89 -2.76 -21.28 4.31
C ASP A 89 -2.00 -20.00 4.73
N PHE A 90 -2.14 -19.57 5.98
CA PHE A 90 -1.58 -18.31 6.44
C PHE A 90 -0.05 -18.31 6.46
N GLU A 91 0.58 -19.45 6.72
CA GLU A 91 2.03 -19.58 6.64
C GLU A 91 2.50 -19.39 5.19
N GLU A 92 1.85 -20.04 4.23
CA GLU A 92 2.14 -19.81 2.80
C GLU A 92 1.87 -18.36 2.39
N LEU A 93 0.77 -17.76 2.87
CA LEU A 93 0.39 -16.38 2.56
C LEU A 93 1.44 -15.39 3.09
N SER A 94 2.01 -15.65 4.27
CA SER A 94 3.04 -14.79 4.88
C SER A 94 4.30 -14.67 4.02
N SER A 95 4.59 -15.67 3.17
CA SER A 95 5.70 -15.64 2.22
C SER A 95 5.61 -14.53 1.17
N LEU A 96 4.41 -13.94 1.00
CA LEU A 96 4.14 -12.82 0.09
C LEU A 96 4.42 -11.45 0.72
N GLY A 97 4.83 -11.42 1.98
CA GLY A 97 5.20 -10.20 2.69
C GLY A 97 6.37 -9.44 2.07
N ILE A 98 6.68 -8.30 2.65
CA ILE A 98 7.84 -7.49 2.27
C ILE A 98 9.10 -8.27 2.65
N GLU A 99 9.96 -8.52 1.68
CA GLU A 99 11.16 -9.35 1.84
C GLU A 99 12.04 -8.89 3.01
N GLY A 100 12.40 -9.85 3.88
CA GLY A 100 13.23 -9.61 5.07
C GLY A 100 12.51 -8.95 6.24
N THR A 101 11.18 -8.85 6.21
CA THR A 101 10.39 -8.19 7.25
C THR A 101 9.23 -9.07 7.75
N LYS A 102 8.48 -8.55 8.72
CA LYS A 102 7.21 -9.12 9.20
C LYS A 102 6.01 -8.25 8.80
N TYR A 103 6.04 -7.65 7.61
CA TYR A 103 4.96 -6.83 7.09
C TYR A 103 4.41 -7.40 5.78
N ILE A 104 3.11 -7.26 5.58
CA ILE A 104 2.42 -7.69 4.37
C ILE A 104 1.40 -6.64 3.91
N LEU A 105 1.35 -6.35 2.61
CA LEU A 105 0.38 -5.43 2.03
C LEU A 105 -0.88 -6.21 1.65
N LEU A 106 -2.02 -5.85 2.25
CA LEU A 106 -3.31 -6.49 2.03
C LEU A 106 -4.29 -5.54 1.35
N GLU A 107 -4.88 -5.99 0.25
CA GLU A 107 -6.01 -5.34 -0.41
C GLU A 107 -7.32 -6.01 0.00
N PHE A 108 -8.29 -5.23 0.49
CA PHE A 108 -9.62 -5.72 0.79
C PHE A 108 -10.58 -5.55 -0.40
N PRO A 109 -11.68 -6.33 -0.46
CA PRO A 109 -12.64 -6.20 -1.54
C PRO A 109 -13.28 -4.80 -1.61
N PHE A 110 -13.25 -4.17 -2.79
CA PHE A 110 -13.76 -2.80 -3.01
C PHE A 110 -15.28 -2.68 -2.98
N THR A 111 -15.97 -3.71 -3.45
CA THR A 111 -17.40 -3.66 -3.80
C THR A 111 -18.30 -4.32 -2.77
N THR A 112 -17.74 -5.06 -1.84
CA THR A 112 -18.49 -5.82 -0.83
C THR A 112 -18.49 -5.09 0.51
N VAL A 113 -19.53 -5.32 1.29
CA VAL A 113 -19.57 -4.92 2.70
C VAL A 113 -18.52 -5.72 3.46
N TRP A 114 -17.76 -5.08 4.34
CA TRP A 114 -16.81 -5.75 5.19
C TRP A 114 -17.52 -6.41 6.38
N HIS A 115 -17.78 -7.70 6.25
CA HIS A 115 -18.42 -8.50 7.28
C HIS A 115 -17.47 -8.84 8.43
N SER A 116 -18.01 -9.29 9.57
CA SER A 116 -17.21 -9.71 10.73
C SER A 116 -16.18 -10.77 10.37
N THR A 117 -16.54 -11.71 9.51
CA THR A 117 -15.65 -12.78 9.02
C THR A 117 -14.33 -12.27 8.43
N LEU A 118 -14.35 -11.11 7.73
CA LEU A 118 -13.12 -10.51 7.21
C LEU A 118 -12.17 -10.12 8.34
N PHE A 119 -12.71 -9.49 9.40
CA PHE A 119 -11.91 -9.06 10.55
C PHE A 119 -11.48 -10.24 11.43
N GLU A 120 -12.34 -11.25 11.61
CA GLU A 120 -12.01 -12.48 12.31
C GLU A 120 -10.83 -13.20 11.63
N LYS A 121 -10.87 -13.34 10.31
CA LYS A 121 -9.80 -13.94 9.54
C LYS A 121 -8.52 -13.09 9.50
N LEU A 122 -8.64 -11.78 9.58
CA LEU A 122 -7.49 -10.89 9.71
C LEU A 122 -6.83 -11.05 11.09
N ASP A 123 -7.64 -11.19 12.15
CA ASP A 123 -7.16 -11.43 13.51
C ASP A 123 -6.46 -12.80 13.62
N ASP A 124 -7.10 -13.85 13.07
CA ASP A 124 -6.50 -15.18 12.96
C ASP A 124 -5.14 -15.11 12.24
N PHE A 125 -5.06 -14.42 11.10
CA PHE A 125 -3.82 -14.25 10.33
C PHE A 125 -2.72 -13.56 11.14
N ILE A 126 -3.04 -12.45 11.82
CA ILE A 126 -2.08 -11.71 12.66
C ILE A 126 -1.58 -12.62 13.80
N TYR A 127 -2.49 -13.31 14.48
CA TYR A 127 -2.16 -14.16 15.60
C TYR A 127 -1.28 -15.35 15.20
N GLU A 128 -1.64 -16.05 14.12
CA GLU A 128 -0.93 -17.27 13.69
C GLU A 128 0.44 -16.96 13.08
N THR A 129 0.58 -15.84 12.34
CA THR A 129 1.80 -15.54 11.59
C THR A 129 2.74 -14.55 12.28
N GLY A 130 2.20 -13.72 13.17
CA GLY A 130 2.92 -12.58 13.75
C GLY A 130 3.31 -11.50 12.73
N TYR A 131 2.66 -11.48 11.54
CA TYR A 131 2.84 -10.43 10.56
C TYR A 131 1.97 -9.22 10.90
N THR A 132 2.48 -8.03 10.61
CA THR A 132 1.73 -6.77 10.70
C THR A 132 1.15 -6.44 9.32
N PRO A 133 -0.18 -6.45 9.15
CA PRO A 133 -0.82 -6.04 7.91
C PRO A 133 -0.68 -4.54 7.66
N ILE A 134 -0.39 -4.18 6.41
CA ILE A 134 -0.52 -2.83 5.88
C ILE A 134 -1.73 -2.87 4.94
N ILE A 135 -2.79 -2.14 5.29
CA ILE A 135 -4.01 -2.13 4.47
C ILE A 135 -3.83 -1.12 3.34
N ALA A 136 -3.86 -1.62 2.11
CA ALA A 136 -3.62 -0.87 0.89
C ALA A 136 -4.70 0.20 0.65
N HIS A 137 -4.32 1.34 0.11
CA HIS A 137 -5.16 2.44 -0.42
C HIS A 137 -6.50 2.63 0.29
N VAL A 138 -6.46 2.81 1.63
CA VAL A 138 -7.68 2.91 2.47
C VAL A 138 -8.60 4.07 2.08
N ASP A 139 -8.11 5.05 1.35
CA ASP A 139 -8.83 6.16 0.74
C ASP A 139 -9.86 5.73 -0.32
N ARG A 140 -9.64 4.58 -0.97
CA ARG A 140 -10.45 4.11 -2.11
C ARG A 140 -11.68 3.27 -1.72
N TYR A 141 -11.69 2.66 -0.53
CA TYR A 141 -12.78 1.77 -0.14
C TYR A 141 -14.09 2.52 0.12
N ARG A 142 -15.15 2.15 -0.58
CA ARG A 142 -16.49 2.72 -0.38
C ARG A 142 -17.01 2.53 1.05
N GLU A 143 -16.70 1.39 1.68
CA GLU A 143 -17.09 1.12 3.06
C GLU A 143 -16.39 2.09 4.03
N VAL A 144 -15.12 2.37 3.85
CA VAL A 144 -14.38 3.37 4.62
C VAL A 144 -14.95 4.78 4.41
N GLN A 145 -15.23 5.14 3.16
CA GLN A 145 -15.81 6.46 2.85
C GLN A 145 -17.20 6.67 3.49
N LYS A 146 -17.96 5.58 3.71
CA LYS A 146 -19.25 5.60 4.43
C LYS A 146 -19.06 5.53 5.95
N LYS A 147 -18.18 4.64 6.43
CA LYS A 147 -17.95 4.29 7.83
C LYS A 147 -16.48 4.36 8.18
N PRO A 148 -15.87 5.56 8.27
CA PRO A 148 -14.43 5.70 8.50
C PRO A 148 -13.96 5.11 9.85
N ALA A 149 -14.85 4.91 10.81
CA ALA A 149 -14.55 4.20 12.07
C ALA A 149 -14.02 2.77 11.87
N LEU A 150 -14.24 2.15 10.70
CA LEU A 150 -13.61 0.86 10.35
C LEU A 150 -12.08 0.94 10.37
N LEU A 151 -11.50 2.09 10.05
CA LEU A 151 -10.05 2.29 10.09
C LEU A 151 -9.52 2.30 11.53
N THR A 152 -10.30 2.84 12.48
CA THR A 152 -9.95 2.78 13.90
C THR A 152 -9.88 1.33 14.37
N ARG A 153 -10.86 0.51 13.99
CA ARG A 153 -10.84 -0.93 14.29
C ARG A 153 -9.61 -1.64 13.72
N LEU A 154 -9.21 -1.35 12.48
CA LEU A 154 -8.01 -1.93 11.88
C LEU A 154 -6.74 -1.52 12.65
N ILE A 155 -6.64 -0.26 13.07
CA ILE A 155 -5.52 0.23 13.90
C ILE A 155 -5.49 -0.48 15.26
N GLU A 156 -6.64 -0.64 15.92
CA GLU A 156 -6.78 -1.37 17.19
C GLU A 156 -6.36 -2.84 17.07
N MET A 157 -6.51 -3.44 15.89
CA MET A 157 -6.00 -4.78 15.56
C MET A 157 -4.49 -4.80 15.25
N GLY A 158 -3.79 -3.65 15.29
CA GLY A 158 -2.36 -3.54 14.99
C GLY A 158 -2.03 -3.33 13.52
N CYS A 159 -3.02 -3.11 12.64
CA CYS A 159 -2.78 -2.86 11.22
C CYS A 159 -2.24 -1.45 10.99
N LEU A 160 -1.37 -1.31 9.99
CA LEU A 160 -0.96 -0.04 9.43
C LEU A 160 -1.85 0.32 8.22
N LEU A 161 -1.99 1.61 7.94
CA LEU A 161 -2.82 2.10 6.84
C LEU A 161 -1.97 2.77 5.77
N GLN A 162 -2.12 2.35 4.52
CA GLN A 162 -1.50 2.99 3.36
C GLN A 162 -2.54 3.85 2.63
N VAL A 163 -2.16 5.08 2.31
CA VAL A 163 -2.95 6.05 1.55
C VAL A 163 -2.26 6.36 0.24
N ASN A 164 -3.03 6.44 -0.84
CA ASN A 164 -2.49 6.80 -2.14
C ASN A 164 -2.12 8.29 -2.20
N THR A 165 -0.96 8.61 -2.78
CA THR A 165 -0.53 10.00 -2.97
C THR A 165 -1.51 10.80 -3.83
N GLN A 166 -2.16 10.14 -4.80
CA GLN A 166 -3.21 10.74 -5.61
C GLN A 166 -4.41 11.24 -4.79
N ALA A 167 -4.70 10.60 -3.66
CA ALA A 167 -5.84 10.98 -2.81
C ALA A 167 -5.73 12.41 -2.27
N PHE A 168 -4.52 12.94 -2.08
CA PHE A 168 -4.32 14.34 -1.65
C PHE A 168 -4.61 15.36 -2.76
N LEU A 169 -4.69 14.92 -4.01
CA LEU A 169 -4.93 15.75 -5.19
C LEU A 169 -6.36 15.61 -5.72
N ASP A 170 -6.99 14.45 -5.53
CA ASP A 170 -8.32 14.16 -6.03
C ASP A 170 -9.42 14.90 -5.25
N LYS A 171 -10.38 15.50 -5.96
CA LYS A 171 -11.47 16.30 -5.35
C LYS A 171 -12.39 15.49 -4.44
N LYS A 172 -12.54 14.18 -4.68
CA LYS A 172 -13.45 13.31 -3.91
C LYS A 172 -12.76 12.72 -2.69
N GLU A 173 -11.48 12.33 -2.85
CA GLU A 173 -10.72 11.57 -1.85
C GLU A 173 -9.97 12.47 -0.86
N LYS A 174 -9.56 13.68 -1.29
CA LYS A 174 -8.69 14.56 -0.48
C LYS A 174 -9.24 14.90 0.91
N LYS A 175 -10.57 14.98 1.08
CA LYS A 175 -11.17 15.27 2.39
C LYS A 175 -10.89 14.14 3.38
N LEU A 176 -10.99 12.88 2.94
CA LEU A 176 -10.66 11.73 3.76
C LEU A 176 -9.16 11.65 3.98
N ALA A 177 -8.34 11.76 2.92
CA ALA A 177 -6.89 11.67 3.00
C ALA A 177 -6.30 12.69 3.99
N PHE A 178 -6.68 13.96 3.91
CA PHE A 178 -6.25 14.99 4.88
C PHE A 178 -6.79 14.75 6.28
N ALA A 179 -8.01 14.23 6.43
CA ALA A 179 -8.56 13.89 7.73
C ALA A 179 -7.79 12.74 8.40
N LEU A 180 -7.35 11.74 7.62
CA LEU A 180 -6.50 10.65 8.09
C LEU A 180 -5.10 11.16 8.47
N LEU A 181 -4.51 11.98 7.61
CA LEU A 181 -3.19 12.56 7.85
C LEU A 181 -3.16 13.36 9.15
N LYS A 182 -4.13 14.28 9.34
CA LYS A 182 -4.29 15.09 10.56
C LYS A 182 -4.39 14.26 11.84
N ARG A 183 -4.84 13.00 11.75
CA ARG A 183 -5.03 12.10 12.91
C ARG A 183 -3.89 11.12 13.10
N GLY A 184 -2.81 11.23 12.33
CA GLY A 184 -1.72 10.27 12.40
C GLY A 184 -2.11 8.87 11.89
N MET A 185 -3.17 8.76 11.10
CA MET A 185 -3.68 7.49 10.55
C MET A 185 -3.09 7.16 9.18
N VAL A 186 -2.16 7.94 8.65
CA VAL A 186 -1.40 7.65 7.44
C VAL A 186 -0.05 7.10 7.85
N HIS A 187 0.11 5.77 7.79
CA HIS A 187 1.35 5.11 8.20
C HIS A 187 2.30 4.91 7.04
N CYS A 188 1.74 4.64 5.84
CA CYS A 188 2.49 4.44 4.61
C CYS A 188 1.85 5.24 3.46
N LEU A 189 2.69 5.63 2.50
CA LEU A 189 2.28 6.29 1.26
C LEU A 189 2.63 5.41 0.07
N GLY A 190 1.76 5.32 -0.91
CA GLY A 190 2.01 4.64 -2.17
C GLY A 190 1.31 5.35 -3.30
N LYS A 191 1.73 5.12 -4.53
CA LYS A 191 1.00 5.68 -5.68
C LYS A 191 0.03 4.68 -6.27
N ASP A 192 0.28 3.40 -6.10
CA ASP A 192 -0.46 2.35 -6.81
C ASP A 192 -0.34 2.56 -8.33
N ALA A 193 0.90 2.84 -8.79
CA ALA A 193 1.21 3.20 -10.18
C ALA A 193 1.11 1.98 -11.09
N HIS A 194 0.35 2.10 -12.19
CA HIS A 194 0.14 1.02 -13.16
C HIS A 194 0.59 1.38 -14.58
N ASP A 195 0.70 2.66 -14.87
CA ASP A 195 1.07 3.18 -16.20
C ASP A 195 1.79 4.51 -16.11
N THR A 196 2.12 5.09 -17.25
CA THR A 196 2.82 6.37 -17.37
C THR A 196 1.90 7.56 -17.60
N GLU A 197 0.58 7.36 -17.63
CA GLU A 197 -0.41 8.37 -18.02
C GLU A 197 -1.51 8.55 -16.98
N ASN A 198 -2.43 7.58 -16.86
CA ASN A 198 -3.63 7.69 -16.02
C ASN A 198 -3.35 7.40 -14.55
N ARG A 199 -2.48 6.42 -14.30
CA ARG A 199 -2.04 6.02 -12.96
C ARG A 199 -0.53 6.26 -12.79
N ALA A 200 -0.04 7.36 -13.36
CA ALA A 200 1.35 7.79 -13.28
C ALA A 200 1.72 8.29 -11.87
N PRO A 201 3.01 8.26 -11.48
CA PRO A 201 3.50 8.78 -10.20
C PRO A 201 3.06 10.22 -9.92
N THR A 202 2.73 10.54 -8.66
CA THR A 202 2.24 11.87 -8.25
C THR A 202 2.90 12.37 -6.95
N TYR A 203 4.03 11.80 -6.55
CA TYR A 203 4.68 12.09 -5.27
C TYR A 203 5.03 13.56 -5.07
N ALA A 204 5.64 14.21 -6.06
CA ALA A 204 6.05 15.61 -5.95
C ALA A 204 4.86 16.54 -5.74
N ALA A 205 3.80 16.36 -6.54
CA ALA A 205 2.59 17.17 -6.44
C ALA A 205 1.85 16.94 -5.11
N ALA A 206 1.74 15.69 -4.68
CA ALA A 206 1.10 15.33 -3.41
C ALA A 206 1.87 15.93 -2.22
N LYS A 207 3.20 15.84 -2.22
CA LYS A 207 4.05 16.43 -1.18
C LYS A 207 3.81 17.93 -1.08
N VAL A 208 3.85 18.65 -2.19
CA VAL A 208 3.58 20.10 -2.22
C VAL A 208 2.19 20.42 -1.65
N ALA A 209 1.16 19.66 -2.03
CA ALA A 209 -0.20 19.88 -1.52
C ALA A 209 -0.30 19.65 -0.01
N VAL A 210 0.36 18.62 0.50
CA VAL A 210 0.39 18.27 1.94
C VAL A 210 1.17 19.33 2.73
N GLU A 211 2.34 19.76 2.25
CA GLU A 211 3.16 20.82 2.88
C GLU A 211 2.41 22.16 2.89
N ALA A 212 1.77 22.54 1.80
CA ALA A 212 0.95 23.76 1.72
C ALA A 212 -0.25 23.74 2.68
N ALA A 213 -0.75 22.56 3.03
CA ALA A 213 -1.79 22.40 4.04
C ALA A 213 -1.27 22.34 5.48
N GLY A 214 0.06 22.43 5.70
CA GLY A 214 0.69 22.46 7.03
C GLY A 214 0.96 21.09 7.63
N TYR A 215 0.99 20.01 6.83
CA TYR A 215 1.16 18.61 7.30
C TYR A 215 2.50 17.99 6.86
N ALA A 216 3.57 18.80 6.75
CA ALA A 216 4.90 18.32 6.39
C ALA A 216 5.44 17.28 7.38
N THR A 217 5.17 17.46 8.69
CA THR A 217 5.59 16.55 9.75
C THR A 217 4.97 15.17 9.58
N GLU A 218 3.66 15.10 9.32
CA GLU A 218 2.92 13.86 9.15
C GLU A 218 3.34 13.13 7.87
N TRP A 219 3.64 13.88 6.80
CA TRP A 219 4.22 13.30 5.58
C TRP A 219 5.58 12.66 5.85
N ASN A 220 6.47 13.39 6.54
CA ASN A 220 7.81 12.87 6.87
C ASN A 220 7.71 11.66 7.78
N LYS A 221 6.81 11.66 8.77
CA LYS A 221 6.57 10.52 9.64
C LYS A 221 6.14 9.27 8.85
N ALA A 222 5.27 9.40 7.84
CA ALA A 222 4.92 8.28 6.98
C ALA A 222 6.14 7.77 6.18
N GLN A 223 7.03 8.67 5.70
CA GLN A 223 8.28 8.28 5.05
C GLN A 223 9.25 7.56 6.01
N ASP A 224 9.35 8.03 7.25
CA ASP A 224 10.18 7.41 8.29
C ASP A 224 9.65 6.01 8.67
N ASN A 225 8.32 5.86 8.80
CA ASN A 225 7.69 4.57 9.02
C ASN A 225 8.04 3.58 7.89
N MET A 226 7.88 3.99 6.63
CA MET A 226 8.20 3.15 5.48
C MET A 226 9.68 2.75 5.47
N SER A 227 10.58 3.68 5.82
CA SER A 227 12.00 3.38 5.95
C SER A 227 12.28 2.36 7.06
N ALA A 228 11.64 2.49 8.22
CA ALA A 228 11.74 1.55 9.35
C ALA A 228 11.21 0.15 8.96
N ILE A 229 10.05 0.09 8.31
CA ILE A 229 9.45 -1.16 7.81
C ILE A 229 10.42 -1.89 6.86
N LEU A 230 11.03 -1.18 5.90
CA LEU A 230 11.98 -1.77 4.94
C LEU A 230 13.27 -2.29 5.61
N ARG A 231 13.61 -1.82 6.81
CA ARG A 231 14.69 -2.36 7.64
C ARG A 231 14.25 -3.48 8.59
N GLY A 232 12.97 -3.86 8.56
CA GLY A 232 12.40 -4.88 9.46
C GLY A 232 12.19 -4.38 10.89
N GLU A 233 12.25 -3.07 11.12
CA GLU A 233 12.02 -2.46 12.44
C GLU A 233 10.53 -2.41 12.75
N GLN A 234 10.18 -2.48 14.04
CA GLN A 234 8.79 -2.45 14.47
C GLN A 234 8.23 -1.02 14.39
N VAL A 235 7.12 -0.88 13.69
CA VAL A 235 6.32 0.34 13.63
C VAL A 235 4.96 0.07 14.27
N TYR A 236 4.61 0.86 15.26
CA TYR A 236 3.31 0.78 15.93
C TYR A 236 2.38 1.89 15.45
N PRO A 237 1.12 1.60 15.16
CA PRO A 237 0.14 2.65 14.95
C PRO A 237 -0.01 3.45 16.26
N GLU A 238 -0.06 4.78 16.17
CA GLU A 238 -0.36 5.60 17.33
C GLU A 238 -1.82 5.45 17.74
N GLU A 239 -2.13 5.64 19.02
CA GLU A 239 -3.52 5.73 19.48
C GLU A 239 -4.24 6.85 18.71
N SER A 240 -5.16 6.46 17.86
CA SER A 240 -5.95 7.38 17.07
C SER A 240 -7.17 7.82 17.88
N LYS A 241 -7.48 9.13 17.86
CA LYS A 241 -8.75 9.65 18.40
C LYS A 241 -9.98 9.15 17.64
N GLY A 242 -9.77 8.21 16.72
CA GLY A 242 -10.79 7.71 15.82
C GLY A 242 -11.20 8.74 14.76
N ILE A 243 -11.98 8.28 13.79
CA ILE A 243 -12.48 9.15 12.72
C ILE A 243 -13.99 8.90 12.53
N LYS A 244 -14.76 9.96 12.45
CA LYS A 244 -16.21 9.91 12.21
C LYS A 244 -16.54 10.76 10.98
N LYS A 245 -17.65 10.43 10.33
CA LYS A 245 -18.20 11.24 9.23
C LYS A 245 -19.57 11.76 9.60
N MET A 246 -19.77 13.05 9.47
CA MET A 246 -21.07 13.71 9.71
C MET A 246 -21.24 14.83 8.69
N PHE A 247 -22.40 14.91 8.04
CA PHE A 247 -22.71 15.93 7.01
C PHE A 247 -21.65 16.10 5.92
N GLY A 248 -21.02 14.98 5.50
CA GLY A 248 -19.98 14.99 4.45
C GLY A 248 -18.59 15.50 4.89
N MET A 249 -18.42 15.78 6.18
CA MET A 249 -17.14 16.15 6.80
C MET A 249 -16.60 15.01 7.68
N TYR A 250 -15.29 14.95 7.81
CA TYR A 250 -14.58 13.96 8.65
C TYR A 250 -14.06 14.65 9.92
N PHE A 251 -14.37 14.04 11.07
CA PHE A 251 -14.03 14.52 12.41
C PHE A 251 -13.27 13.46 13.18
#